data_f17a46b01fd9c8a8d81c94f16272ccdc
#
_entry.id   f17a46b01fd9c8a8d81c94f16272ccdc
#
_cell.length_a   1.000
_cell.length_b   1.000
_cell.length_c   1.000
_cell.angle_alpha   90.00
_cell.angle_beta   90.00
_cell.angle_gamma   90.00
#
_symmetry.space_group_name_H-M   'P 1'
#
loop_
_entity.id
_entity.type
_entity.pdbx_description
1 polymer ?
#
loop_
_entity_poly.entity_id
_entity_poly.type
_entity_poly.pdbx_seq_one_letter_code
_entity_poly.pdbx_strand_id
1 'polypeptide(L)'
;MADNQITVAKYLQIRLEQMGLTHLFGIAGNYTAPFLNTIIEDKDSKIAVVNDTNEINAGHCADAYARLKGFSAVAVTYGVGAFTLLNSVAGSYVEHCPVLVINGAPTSSDQLKNIAQGLLSSHMTGDMYSNINVYQNVTVAAQQVTSCIDAPYKIDAVLDACILYGKPVYLEVFEDVWRMKCHAPVAPLIQGALKGCAENAQKAANHVAALAKGKKIIFWGGIEIQRYKLQKEFLELIEATGVEFVTSILGKSIVSEDHPKFKGVFNGNASPKDVQERFKLADLKIGLGVWTTGKNLGGFDVWTDSTVLASHTGVRIGAGYEPNVSLKDFLVFLKEALVKTKAQVYHMYPAGLSNAQFVVNAAEAEINAQPVTYDRFFSRINSFITKEHVVVADAGFPLLGAQGIHIAEANGFVAQASWLSIGYSVPAATGVKCARPDKRAVVFVGDGAFQETCQAISTQNKLGHNTIVFVLDNEIYGIEQMLVNPNPFRGEGKIAYEQQDLNNVYPYNETHPWKYAKLVDVFGGKGFEVTYMHELEEVLTQLPDIAINVIVHVHLPKTDIPEAIAYKNNKAGEDEVPYPKEPKWTLC
;
A
#
# COMPACT_ATOMS: atom_id res chain seq x y z
N MET A 1 -24.02 5.85 43.12
CA MET A 1 -23.14 5.45 41.99
C MET A 1 -23.01 6.68 41.10
N ALA A 2 -21.81 7.21 40.93
CA ALA A 2 -21.61 8.37 40.03
C ALA A 2 -22.19 8.01 38.66
N ASP A 3 -22.92 8.95 38.07
CA ASP A 3 -23.55 8.79 36.76
C ASP A 3 -22.44 8.66 35.71
N ASN A 4 -22.02 7.43 35.40
CA ASN A 4 -20.94 7.12 34.46
C ASN A 4 -21.44 7.18 33.01
N GLN A 5 -22.20 8.25 32.69
CA GLN A 5 -22.78 8.48 31.37
C GLN A 5 -22.00 9.53 30.60
N ILE A 6 -21.66 9.18 29.38
CA ILE A 6 -20.95 10.03 28.38
C ILE A 6 -21.75 10.06 27.07
N THR A 7 -21.42 10.98 26.19
CA THR A 7 -22.03 11.00 24.85
C THR A 7 -21.51 9.83 23.98
N VAL A 8 -22.31 9.38 23.02
CA VAL A 8 -21.89 8.37 22.03
C VAL A 8 -20.62 8.81 21.30
N ALA A 9 -20.51 10.10 20.97
CA ALA A 9 -19.30 10.67 20.39
C ALA A 9 -18.07 10.49 21.30
N LYS A 10 -18.21 10.77 22.61
CA LYS A 10 -17.13 10.57 23.59
C LYS A 10 -16.79 9.09 23.77
N TYR A 11 -17.77 8.19 23.70
CA TYR A 11 -17.53 6.75 23.74
C TYR A 11 -16.62 6.32 22.61
N LEU A 12 -16.94 6.71 21.36
CA LEU A 12 -16.11 6.39 20.20
C LEU A 12 -14.70 6.99 20.33
N GLN A 13 -14.57 8.26 20.75
CA GLN A 13 -13.26 8.88 20.98
C GLN A 13 -12.40 8.04 21.94
N ILE A 14 -12.94 7.64 23.10
CA ILE A 14 -12.22 6.82 24.10
C ILE A 14 -11.74 5.51 23.46
N ARG A 15 -12.59 4.83 22.68
CA ARG A 15 -12.23 3.58 22.01
C ARG A 15 -11.11 3.78 20.98
N LEU A 16 -11.16 4.84 20.19
CA LEU A 16 -10.10 5.18 19.22
C LEU A 16 -8.78 5.46 19.92
N GLU A 17 -8.78 6.18 21.04
CA GLU A 17 -7.58 6.43 21.84
C GLU A 17 -7.02 5.14 22.46
N GLN A 18 -7.88 4.23 22.93
CA GLN A 18 -7.47 2.90 23.42
C GLN A 18 -6.81 2.06 22.33
N MET A 19 -7.20 2.25 21.06
CA MET A 19 -6.57 1.61 19.90
C MET A 19 -5.28 2.30 19.44
N GLY A 20 -4.89 3.40 20.09
CA GLY A 20 -3.67 4.13 19.81
C GLY A 20 -3.77 5.09 18.61
N LEU A 21 -4.99 5.48 18.21
CA LEU A 21 -5.18 6.48 17.16
C LEU A 21 -4.67 7.84 17.63
N THR A 22 -3.78 8.46 16.84
CA THR A 22 -3.28 9.82 17.10
C THR A 22 -3.70 10.83 16.03
N HIS A 23 -4.15 10.36 14.86
CA HIS A 23 -4.60 11.21 13.75
C HIS A 23 -5.89 10.63 13.16
N LEU A 24 -6.92 11.47 13.06
CA LEU A 24 -8.17 11.18 12.38
C LEU A 24 -8.20 11.98 11.08
N PHE A 25 -8.24 11.29 9.96
CA PHE A 25 -8.31 11.91 8.64
C PHE A 25 -9.76 12.15 8.24
N GLY A 26 -10.02 13.11 7.37
CA GLY A 26 -11.37 13.30 6.86
C GLY A 26 -11.61 14.65 6.20
N ILE A 27 -12.88 14.85 5.86
CA ILE A 27 -13.41 16.09 5.31
C ILE A 27 -14.56 16.57 6.19
N ALA A 28 -14.64 17.88 6.38
CA ALA A 28 -15.69 18.50 7.17
C ALA A 28 -17.10 18.17 6.62
N GLY A 29 -18.00 17.81 7.52
CA GLY A 29 -19.40 17.53 7.18
C GLY A 29 -20.30 17.73 8.40
N ASN A 30 -21.49 18.33 8.18
CA ASN A 30 -22.41 18.68 9.25
C ASN A 30 -22.88 17.46 10.05
N TYR A 31 -23.10 16.32 9.41
CA TYR A 31 -23.57 15.10 10.09
C TYR A 31 -22.50 14.42 10.95
N THR A 32 -21.21 14.65 10.69
CA THR A 32 -20.10 14.19 11.52
C THR A 32 -19.58 15.25 12.49
N ALA A 33 -19.99 16.51 12.33
CA ALA A 33 -19.50 17.62 13.14
C ALA A 33 -19.64 17.42 14.65
N PRO A 34 -20.73 16.83 15.20
CA PRO A 34 -20.82 16.61 16.65
C PRO A 34 -19.74 15.68 17.19
N PHE A 35 -19.31 14.69 16.42
CA PHE A 35 -18.18 13.81 16.78
C PHE A 35 -16.84 14.55 16.68
N LEU A 36 -16.59 15.27 15.58
CA LEU A 36 -15.35 16.05 15.39
C LEU A 36 -15.20 17.13 16.48
N ASN A 37 -16.29 17.84 16.82
CA ASN A 37 -16.30 18.81 17.89
C ASN A 37 -15.95 18.20 19.25
N THR A 38 -16.45 17.00 19.55
CA THR A 38 -16.11 16.27 20.78
C THR A 38 -14.60 16.06 20.92
N ILE A 39 -13.91 15.75 19.82
CA ILE A 39 -12.45 15.58 19.80
C ILE A 39 -11.73 16.91 19.98
N ILE A 40 -12.17 17.95 19.26
CA ILE A 40 -11.49 19.26 19.22
C ILE A 40 -11.68 20.03 20.53
N GLU A 41 -12.86 19.94 21.16
CA GLU A 41 -13.19 20.61 22.41
C GLU A 41 -12.59 19.92 23.65
N ASP A 42 -12.22 18.65 23.51
CA ASP A 42 -11.57 17.89 24.59
C ASP A 42 -10.07 18.20 24.64
N LYS A 43 -9.67 19.00 25.65
CA LYS A 43 -8.26 19.42 25.84
C LYS A 43 -7.31 18.24 26.16
N ASP A 44 -7.83 17.12 26.60
CA ASP A 44 -7.06 15.91 26.92
C ASP A 44 -7.04 14.91 25.77
N SER A 45 -7.68 15.24 24.64
CA SER A 45 -7.70 14.40 23.44
C SER A 45 -6.30 14.19 22.89
N LYS A 46 -6.00 12.94 22.56
CA LYS A 46 -4.76 12.52 21.91
C LYS A 46 -4.87 12.47 20.38
N ILE A 47 -6.05 12.78 19.85
CA ILE A 47 -6.36 12.66 18.43
C ILE A 47 -6.30 14.04 17.78
N ALA A 48 -5.39 14.21 16.83
CA ALA A 48 -5.37 15.37 15.94
C ALA A 48 -6.30 15.11 14.73
N VAL A 49 -7.17 16.07 14.41
CA VAL A 49 -8.01 15.98 13.22
C VAL A 49 -7.27 16.56 12.02
N VAL A 50 -7.06 15.74 11.01
CA VAL A 50 -6.41 16.09 9.74
C VAL A 50 -7.47 16.30 8.68
N ASN A 51 -7.77 17.56 8.36
CA ASN A 51 -8.66 17.90 7.27
C ASN A 51 -7.89 17.91 5.95
N ASP A 52 -8.29 17.07 5.02
CA ASP A 52 -7.67 16.92 3.70
C ASP A 52 -8.40 17.77 2.63
N THR A 53 -8.00 17.65 1.38
CA THR A 53 -8.55 18.39 0.23
C THR A 53 -9.73 17.70 -0.42
N ASN A 54 -9.82 16.37 -0.30
CA ASN A 54 -10.96 15.55 -0.71
C ASN A 54 -10.97 14.20 0.04
N GLU A 55 -12.06 13.47 -0.08
CA GLU A 55 -12.28 12.23 0.66
C GLU A 55 -11.38 11.08 0.18
N ILE A 56 -11.06 11.00 -1.13
CA ILE A 56 -10.13 9.99 -1.67
C ILE A 56 -8.75 10.18 -1.03
N ASN A 57 -8.26 11.41 -0.97
CA ASN A 57 -6.98 11.74 -0.34
C ASN A 57 -7.00 11.37 1.14
N ALA A 58 -8.05 11.75 1.87
CA ALA A 58 -8.21 11.39 3.28
C ALA A 58 -8.19 9.87 3.50
N GLY A 59 -8.83 9.11 2.61
CA GLY A 59 -8.84 7.65 2.65
C GLY A 59 -7.46 7.03 2.37
N HIS A 60 -6.71 7.54 1.41
CA HIS A 60 -5.33 7.09 1.15
C HIS A 60 -4.37 7.48 2.27
N CYS A 61 -4.56 8.63 2.92
CA CYS A 61 -3.84 8.98 4.14
C CYS A 61 -4.11 7.97 5.26
N ALA A 62 -5.38 7.62 5.49
CA ALA A 62 -5.79 6.66 6.50
C ALA A 62 -5.22 5.26 6.20
N ASP A 63 -5.26 4.81 4.95
CA ASP A 63 -4.68 3.54 4.51
C ASP A 63 -3.17 3.47 4.83
N ALA A 64 -2.40 4.46 4.40
CA ALA A 64 -0.95 4.50 4.63
C ALA A 64 -0.60 4.58 6.12
N TYR A 65 -1.36 5.35 6.90
CA TYR A 65 -1.21 5.40 8.35
C TYR A 65 -1.48 4.03 8.99
N ALA A 66 -2.55 3.34 8.57
CA ALA A 66 -2.89 2.00 9.06
C ALA A 66 -1.79 0.98 8.78
N ARG A 67 -1.13 1.03 7.61
CA ARG A 67 -0.01 0.15 7.24
C ARG A 67 1.15 0.25 8.23
N LEU A 68 1.40 1.43 8.79
CA LEU A 68 2.53 1.69 9.69
C LEU A 68 2.17 1.59 11.18
N LYS A 69 0.95 1.96 11.55
CA LYS A 69 0.46 1.95 12.95
C LYS A 69 -0.39 0.74 13.31
N GLY A 70 -0.94 0.05 12.30
CA GLY A 70 -1.80 -1.13 12.48
C GLY A 70 -3.28 -0.82 12.70
N PHE A 71 -3.70 0.45 12.68
CA PHE A 71 -5.08 0.91 12.71
C PHE A 71 -5.17 2.38 12.32
N SER A 72 -6.25 2.77 11.66
CA SER A 72 -6.57 4.15 11.31
C SER A 72 -8.07 4.41 11.30
N ALA A 73 -8.45 5.69 11.20
CA ALA A 73 -9.84 6.09 11.00
C ALA A 73 -9.95 7.29 10.04
N VAL A 74 -11.05 7.33 9.29
CA VAL A 74 -11.40 8.42 8.39
C VAL A 74 -12.86 8.81 8.61
N ALA A 75 -13.13 10.11 8.73
CA ALA A 75 -14.46 10.66 9.00
C ALA A 75 -14.97 11.51 7.82
N VAL A 76 -16.15 11.20 7.31
CA VAL A 76 -16.75 11.86 6.15
C VAL A 76 -18.25 12.06 6.34
N THR A 77 -18.83 12.96 5.53
CA THR A 77 -20.29 13.20 5.53
C THR A 77 -21.05 12.10 4.78
N TYR A 78 -22.37 12.05 5.01
CA TYR A 78 -23.29 11.13 4.36
C TYR A 78 -23.30 11.28 2.83
N GLY A 79 -23.60 10.21 2.13
CA GLY A 79 -23.80 10.20 0.68
C GLY A 79 -22.54 10.62 -0.08
N VAL A 80 -22.46 11.88 -0.46
CA VAL A 80 -21.40 12.42 -1.32
C VAL A 80 -19.98 12.13 -0.78
N GLY A 81 -19.74 12.32 0.51
CA GLY A 81 -18.43 12.05 1.10
C GLY A 81 -18.14 10.54 1.19
N ALA A 82 -19.14 9.75 1.61
CA ALA A 82 -18.99 8.31 1.69
C ALA A 82 -18.73 7.69 0.31
N PHE A 83 -19.46 8.08 -0.74
CA PHE A 83 -19.26 7.52 -2.08
C PHE A 83 -17.94 7.96 -2.72
N THR A 84 -17.51 9.21 -2.50
CA THR A 84 -16.19 9.67 -2.97
C THR A 84 -15.06 8.86 -2.30
N LEU A 85 -15.19 8.51 -1.03
CA LEU A 85 -14.21 7.74 -0.26
C LEU A 85 -14.09 6.26 -0.72
N LEU A 86 -15.09 5.72 -1.41
CA LEU A 86 -15.27 4.28 -1.63
C LEU A 86 -14.05 3.60 -2.27
N ASN A 87 -13.39 4.22 -3.26
CA ASN A 87 -12.22 3.65 -3.93
C ASN A 87 -11.07 3.38 -2.94
N SER A 88 -10.75 4.34 -2.08
CA SER A 88 -9.67 4.15 -1.10
C SER A 88 -9.99 3.09 -0.05
N VAL A 89 -11.27 2.96 0.36
CA VAL A 89 -11.70 1.88 1.28
C VAL A 89 -11.66 0.52 0.61
N ALA A 90 -12.07 0.42 -0.66
CA ALA A 90 -11.93 -0.82 -1.44
C ALA A 90 -10.46 -1.24 -1.56
N GLY A 91 -9.55 -0.28 -1.78
CA GLY A 91 -8.11 -0.52 -1.74
C GLY A 91 -7.63 -1.05 -0.40
N SER A 92 -8.05 -0.42 0.70
CA SER A 92 -7.74 -0.90 2.06
C SER A 92 -8.30 -2.31 2.33
N TYR A 93 -9.48 -2.64 1.78
CA TYR A 93 -10.08 -3.97 1.91
C TYR A 93 -9.26 -5.05 1.20
N VAL A 94 -8.85 -4.79 -0.05
CA VAL A 94 -8.03 -5.72 -0.84
C VAL A 94 -6.63 -5.85 -0.25
N GLU A 95 -6.05 -4.75 0.24
CA GLU A 95 -4.68 -4.69 0.77
C GLU A 95 -4.58 -5.04 2.27
N HIS A 96 -5.70 -5.44 2.91
CA HIS A 96 -5.77 -5.77 4.34
C HIS A 96 -5.21 -4.66 5.23
N CYS A 97 -5.81 -3.47 5.13
CA CYS A 97 -5.49 -2.32 5.97
C CYS A 97 -6.67 -2.01 6.90
N PRO A 98 -6.48 -2.07 8.23
CA PRO A 98 -7.58 -1.86 9.19
C PRO A 98 -7.90 -0.37 9.31
N VAL A 99 -8.93 0.07 8.61
CA VAL A 99 -9.42 1.45 8.58
C VAL A 99 -10.87 1.49 9.03
N LEU A 100 -11.18 2.29 10.04
CA LEU A 100 -12.56 2.61 10.41
C LEU A 100 -13.07 3.78 9.58
N VAL A 101 -14.10 3.56 8.80
CA VAL A 101 -14.87 4.64 8.17
C VAL A 101 -15.96 5.11 9.13
N ILE A 102 -15.90 6.38 9.52
CA ILE A 102 -16.89 7.05 10.36
C ILE A 102 -17.73 7.94 9.47
N ASN A 103 -19.02 7.63 9.36
CA ASN A 103 -19.96 8.36 8.53
C ASN A 103 -21.09 8.94 9.38
N GLY A 104 -21.30 10.25 9.32
CA GLY A 104 -22.46 10.88 9.94
C GLY A 104 -23.65 10.84 8.98
N ALA A 105 -24.83 10.50 9.48
CA ALA A 105 -26.07 10.44 8.70
C ALA A 105 -27.10 11.46 9.21
N PRO A 106 -28.12 11.82 8.40
CA PRO A 106 -29.22 12.68 8.83
C PRO A 106 -29.85 12.20 10.14
N THR A 107 -30.52 13.12 10.86
CA THR A 107 -31.18 12.78 12.14
C THR A 107 -32.22 11.68 11.99
N SER A 108 -32.51 10.97 13.08
CA SER A 108 -33.58 9.95 13.11
C SER A 108 -34.94 10.53 12.67
N SER A 109 -35.24 11.78 13.07
CA SER A 109 -36.46 12.48 12.68
C SER A 109 -36.49 12.76 11.17
N ASP A 110 -35.40 13.20 10.58
CA ASP A 110 -35.35 13.52 9.14
C ASP A 110 -35.43 12.23 8.30
N GLN A 111 -34.85 11.14 8.75
CA GLN A 111 -34.99 9.83 8.11
C GLN A 111 -36.48 9.39 8.08
N LEU A 112 -37.19 9.50 9.20
CA LEU A 112 -38.61 9.16 9.28
C LEU A 112 -39.49 10.07 8.38
N LYS A 113 -39.19 11.37 8.34
CA LYS A 113 -39.89 12.31 7.43
C LYS A 113 -39.67 11.95 5.97
N ASN A 114 -38.43 11.62 5.59
CA ASN A 114 -38.11 11.21 4.23
C ASN A 114 -38.89 9.95 3.81
N ILE A 115 -39.02 8.96 4.71
CA ILE A 115 -39.79 7.75 4.47
C ILE A 115 -41.29 8.09 4.34
N ALA A 116 -41.85 8.87 5.25
CA ALA A 116 -43.28 9.14 5.33
C ALA A 116 -43.79 10.13 4.28
N GLN A 117 -43.00 11.10 3.88
CA GLN A 117 -43.44 12.26 3.08
C GLN A 117 -42.70 12.41 1.74
N GLY A 118 -41.72 11.55 1.45
CA GLY A 118 -40.89 11.64 0.24
C GLY A 118 -39.99 12.88 0.19
N LEU A 119 -39.72 13.53 1.35
CA LEU A 119 -38.79 14.64 1.48
C LEU A 119 -37.38 14.07 1.61
N LEU A 120 -36.42 14.64 0.86
CA LEU A 120 -35.03 14.23 0.89
C LEU A 120 -34.20 15.22 1.72
N SER A 121 -33.51 14.71 2.75
CA SER A 121 -32.41 15.43 3.40
C SER A 121 -31.22 15.54 2.43
N SER A 122 -30.31 16.50 2.66
CA SER A 122 -29.13 16.69 1.84
C SER A 122 -28.31 15.39 1.75
N HIS A 123 -27.81 15.08 0.57
CA HIS A 123 -26.94 13.94 0.26
C HIS A 123 -27.62 12.54 0.30
N MET A 124 -28.93 12.46 0.50
CA MET A 124 -29.67 11.19 0.44
C MET A 124 -29.95 10.77 -1.00
N THR A 125 -29.94 9.47 -1.23
CA THR A 125 -30.35 8.85 -2.51
C THR A 125 -31.83 8.51 -2.57
N GLY A 126 -32.58 8.67 -1.46
CA GLY A 126 -33.95 8.19 -1.28
C GLY A 126 -34.03 6.86 -0.49
N ASP A 127 -32.97 6.09 -0.45
CA ASP A 127 -32.82 4.90 0.37
C ASP A 127 -31.88 5.16 1.55
N MET A 128 -32.39 5.06 2.77
CA MET A 128 -31.62 5.27 4.00
C MET A 128 -30.53 4.22 4.24
N TYR A 129 -30.56 3.13 3.50
CA TYR A 129 -29.57 2.06 3.59
C TYR A 129 -28.54 2.09 2.46
N SER A 130 -28.63 3.06 1.53
CA SER A 130 -27.78 3.09 0.35
C SER A 130 -26.28 3.06 0.69
N ASN A 131 -25.84 3.84 1.64
CA ASN A 131 -24.44 3.88 2.05
C ASN A 131 -24.00 2.54 2.65
N ILE A 132 -24.70 2.04 3.66
CA ILE A 132 -24.34 0.79 4.34
C ILE A 132 -24.36 -0.40 3.38
N ASN A 133 -25.33 -0.47 2.46
CA ASN A 133 -25.42 -1.53 1.46
C ASN A 133 -24.23 -1.53 0.50
N VAL A 134 -23.72 -0.36 0.11
CA VAL A 134 -22.52 -0.25 -0.72
C VAL A 134 -21.28 -0.67 0.07
N TYR A 135 -21.13 -0.18 1.30
CA TYR A 135 -19.96 -0.45 2.12
C TYR A 135 -19.85 -1.90 2.60
N GLN A 136 -20.95 -2.64 2.73
CA GLN A 136 -20.94 -4.08 3.03
C GLN A 136 -20.09 -4.90 2.04
N ASN A 137 -19.90 -4.42 0.81
CA ASN A 137 -19.11 -5.12 -0.22
C ASN A 137 -17.59 -4.87 -0.10
N VAL A 138 -17.18 -3.83 0.63
CA VAL A 138 -15.78 -3.41 0.74
C VAL A 138 -15.32 -3.25 2.20
N THR A 139 -16.06 -3.84 3.15
CA THR A 139 -15.73 -3.88 4.57
C THR A 139 -16.05 -5.25 5.16
N VAL A 140 -15.40 -5.59 6.29
CA VAL A 140 -15.68 -6.86 6.98
C VAL A 140 -16.83 -6.76 7.99
N ALA A 141 -17.17 -5.53 8.36
CA ALA A 141 -18.35 -5.23 9.18
C ALA A 141 -18.85 -3.82 8.85
N ALA A 142 -20.16 -3.66 8.76
CA ALA A 142 -20.82 -2.38 8.57
C ALA A 142 -22.00 -2.29 9.55
N GLN A 143 -22.06 -1.21 10.34
CA GLN A 143 -23.10 -0.98 11.32
C GLN A 143 -23.70 0.42 11.19
N GLN A 144 -25.02 0.52 11.37
CA GLN A 144 -25.74 1.77 11.47
C GLN A 144 -26.20 1.96 12.91
N VAL A 145 -25.80 3.04 13.55
CA VAL A 145 -26.13 3.40 14.94
C VAL A 145 -27.26 4.42 14.94
N THR A 146 -28.43 3.97 15.35
CA THR A 146 -29.68 4.76 15.35
C THR A 146 -30.17 5.06 16.77
N SER A 147 -29.49 4.56 17.79
CA SER A 147 -29.84 4.71 19.21
C SER A 147 -28.61 4.70 20.09
N CYS A 148 -28.65 5.44 21.20
CA CYS A 148 -27.63 5.40 22.23
C CYS A 148 -27.60 4.08 23.03
N ILE A 149 -28.67 3.27 22.96
CA ILE A 149 -28.79 2.01 23.69
C ILE A 149 -27.85 0.95 23.11
N ASP A 150 -27.79 0.84 21.79
CA ASP A 150 -27.00 -0.16 21.07
C ASP A 150 -25.65 0.38 20.58
N ALA A 151 -25.42 1.70 20.69
CA ALA A 151 -24.23 2.36 20.20
C ALA A 151 -22.92 1.73 20.74
N PRO A 152 -22.74 1.50 22.07
CA PRO A 152 -21.53 0.89 22.60
C PRO A 152 -21.25 -0.48 21.99
N TYR A 153 -22.27 -1.34 21.90
CA TYR A 153 -22.13 -2.68 21.32
C TYR A 153 -21.73 -2.63 19.83
N LYS A 154 -22.39 -1.79 19.04
CA LYS A 154 -22.10 -1.68 17.59
C LYS A 154 -20.72 -1.09 17.33
N ILE A 155 -20.32 -0.07 18.11
CA ILE A 155 -18.98 0.52 18.03
C ILE A 155 -17.91 -0.53 18.34
N ASP A 156 -18.05 -1.23 19.48
CA ASP A 156 -17.07 -2.23 19.89
C ASP A 156 -17.01 -3.40 18.90
N ALA A 157 -18.15 -3.85 18.36
CA ALA A 157 -18.20 -4.94 17.38
C ALA A 157 -17.49 -4.59 16.05
N VAL A 158 -17.65 -3.38 15.51
CA VAL A 158 -16.94 -3.00 14.28
C VAL A 158 -15.44 -2.83 14.53
N LEU A 159 -15.04 -2.28 15.68
CA LEU A 159 -13.63 -2.13 16.03
C LEU A 159 -12.95 -3.48 16.25
N ASP A 160 -13.60 -4.42 16.92
CA ASP A 160 -13.08 -5.79 17.07
C ASP A 160 -12.94 -6.48 15.71
N ALA A 161 -13.95 -6.40 14.84
CA ALA A 161 -13.89 -6.95 13.48
C ALA A 161 -12.75 -6.33 12.65
N CYS A 162 -12.53 -5.01 12.76
CA CYS A 162 -11.46 -4.31 12.07
C CYS A 162 -10.08 -4.89 12.40
N ILE A 163 -9.81 -5.10 13.67
CA ILE A 163 -8.51 -5.64 14.14
C ILE A 163 -8.42 -7.15 13.87
N LEU A 164 -9.49 -7.90 14.16
CA LEU A 164 -9.52 -9.36 13.97
C LEU A 164 -9.18 -9.76 12.53
N TYR A 165 -9.79 -9.09 11.55
CA TYR A 165 -9.61 -9.40 10.12
C TYR A 165 -8.51 -8.56 9.45
N GLY A 166 -7.98 -7.53 10.11
CA GLY A 166 -7.01 -6.60 9.53
C GLY A 166 -7.55 -5.86 8.30
N LYS A 167 -8.84 -5.53 8.29
CA LYS A 167 -9.54 -4.97 7.13
C LYS A 167 -10.45 -3.79 7.53
N PRO A 168 -10.86 -2.95 6.56
CA PRO A 168 -11.73 -1.82 6.88
C PRO A 168 -13.11 -2.24 7.35
N VAL A 169 -13.69 -1.35 8.13
CA VAL A 169 -15.06 -1.44 8.67
C VAL A 169 -15.78 -0.10 8.50
N TYR A 170 -17.11 -0.13 8.53
CA TYR A 170 -17.95 1.03 8.33
C TYR A 170 -18.89 1.23 9.51
N LEU A 171 -18.90 2.44 10.06
CA LEU A 171 -19.77 2.89 11.15
C LEU A 171 -20.53 4.13 10.72
N GLU A 172 -21.82 4.01 10.53
CA GLU A 172 -22.74 5.10 10.25
C GLU A 172 -23.50 5.47 11.52
N VAL A 173 -23.49 6.75 11.90
CA VAL A 173 -24.14 7.23 13.11
C VAL A 173 -25.05 8.40 12.78
N PHE A 174 -26.30 8.35 13.21
CA PHE A 174 -27.25 9.42 13.01
C PHE A 174 -26.83 10.67 13.80
N GLU A 175 -26.99 11.86 13.24
CA GLU A 175 -26.46 13.10 13.79
C GLU A 175 -26.93 13.39 15.23
N ASP A 176 -28.21 13.16 15.50
CA ASP A 176 -28.80 13.35 16.84
C ASP A 176 -28.26 12.34 17.88
N VAL A 177 -27.89 11.13 17.44
CA VAL A 177 -27.38 10.06 18.31
C VAL A 177 -25.98 10.41 18.87
N TRP A 178 -25.15 11.16 18.16
CA TRP A 178 -23.84 11.57 18.66
C TRP A 178 -23.87 12.24 20.04
N ARG A 179 -24.93 13.04 20.29
CA ARG A 179 -25.10 13.79 21.55
C ARG A 179 -25.84 13.03 22.63
N MET A 180 -26.47 11.90 22.30
CA MET A 180 -27.19 11.07 23.25
C MET A 180 -26.23 10.41 24.26
N LYS A 181 -26.75 10.19 25.49
CA LYS A 181 -25.97 9.59 26.59
C LYS A 181 -26.01 8.06 26.54
N CYS A 182 -24.85 7.45 26.69
CA CYS A 182 -24.67 6.01 26.88
C CYS A 182 -23.72 5.76 28.07
N HIS A 183 -23.58 4.51 28.50
CA HIS A 183 -22.63 4.17 29.56
C HIS A 183 -21.19 4.24 29.01
N ALA A 184 -20.29 4.82 29.83
CA ALA A 184 -18.87 4.82 29.53
C ALA A 184 -18.27 3.41 29.47
N PRO A 185 -17.20 3.17 28.71
CA PRO A 185 -16.50 1.90 28.71
C PRO A 185 -15.97 1.58 30.11
N VAL A 186 -16.25 0.38 30.63
CA VAL A 186 -15.79 -0.07 31.96
C VAL A 186 -14.42 -0.77 31.91
N ALA A 187 -13.96 -1.15 30.72
CA ALA A 187 -12.68 -1.82 30.49
C ALA A 187 -12.14 -1.46 29.11
N PRO A 188 -10.82 -1.62 28.85
CA PRO A 188 -10.26 -1.55 27.51
C PRO A 188 -10.94 -2.53 26.57
N LEU A 189 -10.97 -2.18 25.27
CA LEU A 189 -11.46 -3.07 24.22
C LEU A 189 -10.59 -4.33 24.18
N ILE A 190 -11.22 -5.50 24.27
CA ILE A 190 -10.53 -6.78 24.12
C ILE A 190 -10.35 -7.02 22.61
N GLN A 191 -9.12 -6.95 22.15
CA GLN A 191 -8.81 -7.21 20.74
C GLN A 191 -8.77 -8.71 20.50
N GLY A 192 -9.63 -9.19 19.60
CA GLY A 192 -9.60 -10.57 19.11
C GLY A 192 -8.32 -10.85 18.32
N ALA A 193 -7.93 -12.10 18.23
CA ALA A 193 -6.91 -12.59 17.32
C ALA A 193 -7.46 -13.78 16.56
N LEU A 194 -7.14 -13.89 15.28
CA LEU A 194 -7.48 -15.08 14.50
C LEU A 194 -6.78 -16.28 15.14
N LYS A 195 -7.57 -17.22 15.65
CA LYS A 195 -7.07 -18.44 16.26
C LYS A 195 -7.12 -19.57 15.23
N GLY A 196 -5.98 -20.25 15.06
CA GLY A 196 -5.91 -21.52 14.35
C GLY A 196 -6.01 -22.70 15.33
N CYS A 197 -6.06 -23.90 14.77
CA CYS A 197 -5.87 -25.14 15.53
C CYS A 197 -4.37 -25.40 15.67
N ALA A 198 -3.83 -25.32 16.87
CA ALA A 198 -2.40 -25.53 17.14
C ALA A 198 -1.94 -26.93 16.71
N GLU A 199 -2.80 -27.95 16.86
CA GLU A 199 -2.50 -29.31 16.40
C GLU A 199 -2.35 -29.37 14.86
N ASN A 200 -3.22 -28.70 14.10
CA ASN A 200 -3.09 -28.60 12.64
C ASN A 200 -1.82 -27.85 12.25
N ALA A 201 -1.49 -26.78 12.94
CA ALA A 201 -0.26 -26.01 12.70
C ALA A 201 0.99 -26.89 12.95
N GLN A 202 1.01 -27.67 14.04
CA GLN A 202 2.10 -28.58 14.35
C GLN A 202 2.23 -29.71 13.31
N LYS A 203 1.10 -30.29 12.86
CA LYS A 203 1.09 -31.32 11.80
C LYS A 203 1.62 -30.76 10.48
N ALA A 204 1.12 -29.60 10.05
CA ALA A 204 1.58 -28.93 8.83
C ALA A 204 3.08 -28.62 8.90
N ALA A 205 3.57 -28.07 10.01
CA ALA A 205 4.97 -27.76 10.22
C ALA A 205 5.87 -29.00 10.17
N ASN A 206 5.46 -30.10 10.83
CA ASN A 206 6.18 -31.38 10.79
C ASN A 206 6.24 -31.97 9.37
N HIS A 207 5.13 -31.85 8.61
CA HIS A 207 5.08 -32.31 7.21
C HIS A 207 6.05 -31.50 6.34
N VAL A 208 6.03 -30.17 6.46
CA VAL A 208 6.96 -29.29 5.71
C VAL A 208 8.41 -29.55 6.10
N ALA A 209 8.71 -29.76 7.39
CA ALA A 209 10.08 -30.11 7.84
C ALA A 209 10.55 -31.46 7.29
N ALA A 210 9.67 -32.46 7.18
CA ALA A 210 9.99 -33.74 6.55
C ALA A 210 10.27 -33.56 5.05
N LEU A 211 9.48 -32.75 4.33
CA LEU A 211 9.71 -32.42 2.91
C LEU A 211 11.02 -31.67 2.70
N ALA A 212 11.42 -30.82 3.65
CA ALA A 212 12.65 -30.02 3.56
C ALA A 212 13.94 -30.79 3.78
N LYS A 213 13.85 -32.05 4.31
CA LYS A 213 15.04 -32.85 4.64
C LYS A 213 15.87 -33.13 3.39
N GLY A 214 17.15 -32.70 3.43
CA GLY A 214 18.11 -32.90 2.34
C GLY A 214 17.87 -32.03 1.11
N LYS A 215 17.00 -31.03 1.20
CA LYS A 215 16.66 -30.11 0.10
C LYS A 215 17.27 -28.72 0.31
N LYS A 216 17.52 -28.03 -0.81
CA LYS A 216 17.76 -26.59 -0.82
C LYS A 216 16.43 -25.88 -0.63
N ILE A 217 16.28 -25.14 0.43
CA ILE A 217 15.05 -24.40 0.72
C ILE A 217 15.29 -22.89 0.66
N ILE A 218 14.25 -22.16 0.30
CA ILE A 218 14.22 -20.71 0.36
C ILE A 218 12.91 -20.26 1.02
N PHE A 219 12.97 -19.28 1.92
CA PHE A 219 11.77 -18.65 2.44
C PHE A 219 11.35 -17.47 1.54
N TRP A 220 10.05 -17.31 1.40
CA TRP A 220 9.46 -16.21 0.64
C TRP A 220 8.51 -15.44 1.53
N GLY A 221 8.98 -14.32 2.08
CA GLY A 221 8.22 -13.46 3.00
C GLY A 221 7.19 -12.62 2.25
N GLY A 222 5.95 -12.69 2.70
CA GLY A 222 4.84 -11.93 2.15
C GLY A 222 4.27 -10.88 3.09
N ILE A 223 3.31 -10.11 2.60
CA ILE A 223 2.75 -8.95 3.29
C ILE A 223 2.00 -9.31 4.58
N GLU A 224 1.47 -10.53 4.73
CA GLU A 224 0.76 -10.93 5.95
C GLU A 224 1.66 -10.94 7.19
N ILE A 225 2.98 -11.07 7.01
CA ILE A 225 3.94 -10.92 8.11
C ILE A 225 3.82 -9.53 8.73
N GLN A 226 3.70 -8.48 7.92
CA GLN A 226 3.48 -7.11 8.41
C GLN A 226 2.05 -6.93 8.94
N ARG A 227 1.05 -7.36 8.17
CA ARG A 227 -0.37 -7.15 8.52
C ARG A 227 -0.75 -7.76 9.86
N TYR A 228 -0.19 -8.93 10.17
CA TYR A 228 -0.44 -9.63 11.43
C TYR A 228 0.68 -9.44 12.46
N LYS A 229 1.62 -8.49 12.24
CA LYS A 229 2.71 -8.14 13.17
C LYS A 229 3.60 -9.33 13.56
N LEU A 230 3.96 -10.16 12.58
CA LEU A 230 4.71 -11.41 12.75
C LEU A 230 6.20 -11.29 12.37
N GLN A 231 6.73 -10.07 12.27
CA GLN A 231 8.14 -9.84 11.90
C GLN A 231 9.10 -10.55 12.86
N LYS A 232 8.77 -10.54 14.16
CA LYS A 232 9.58 -11.22 15.19
C LYS A 232 9.65 -12.73 14.94
N GLU A 233 8.51 -13.38 14.80
CA GLU A 233 8.41 -14.81 14.56
C GLU A 233 9.09 -15.22 13.24
N PHE A 234 8.98 -14.37 12.21
CA PHE A 234 9.65 -14.57 10.93
C PHE A 234 11.18 -14.47 11.07
N LEU A 235 11.70 -13.45 11.74
CA LEU A 235 13.15 -13.31 11.98
C LEU A 235 13.69 -14.44 12.85
N GLU A 236 12.98 -14.84 13.91
CA GLU A 236 13.37 -15.98 14.73
C GLU A 236 13.47 -17.29 13.94
N LEU A 237 12.57 -17.50 12.95
CA LEU A 237 12.65 -18.64 12.05
C LEU A 237 13.91 -18.57 11.17
N ILE A 238 14.19 -17.41 10.57
CA ILE A 238 15.37 -17.17 9.73
C ILE A 238 16.67 -17.40 10.52
N GLU A 239 16.79 -16.80 11.69
CA GLU A 239 17.98 -16.89 12.54
C GLU A 239 18.23 -18.33 13.04
N ALA A 240 17.19 -19.03 13.49
CA ALA A 240 17.29 -20.38 13.99
C ALA A 240 17.66 -21.40 12.91
N THR A 241 17.25 -21.17 11.66
CA THR A 241 17.49 -22.09 10.55
C THR A 241 18.67 -21.69 9.67
N GLY A 242 19.04 -20.42 9.67
CA GLY A 242 20.06 -19.85 8.77
C GLY A 242 19.67 -19.83 7.30
N VAL A 243 18.41 -20.12 6.96
CA VAL A 243 17.90 -20.17 5.57
C VAL A 243 17.84 -18.79 4.97
N GLU A 244 18.24 -18.67 3.71
CA GLU A 244 18.08 -17.42 2.95
C GLU A 244 16.61 -17.16 2.61
N PHE A 245 16.27 -15.88 2.47
CA PHE A 245 14.91 -15.48 2.12
C PHE A 245 14.86 -14.36 1.08
N VAL A 246 13.76 -14.35 0.35
CA VAL A 246 13.33 -13.27 -0.51
C VAL A 246 12.00 -12.72 0.01
N THR A 247 11.62 -11.51 -0.38
CA THR A 247 10.27 -10.99 -0.12
C THR A 247 9.47 -10.90 -1.42
N SER A 248 8.14 -10.90 -1.33
CA SER A 248 7.29 -10.52 -2.45
C SER A 248 7.33 -8.99 -2.65
N ILE A 249 6.88 -8.47 -3.79
CA ILE A 249 6.80 -7.02 -3.99
C ILE A 249 5.83 -6.35 -3.00
N LEU A 250 4.70 -7.00 -2.68
CA LEU A 250 3.81 -6.51 -1.62
C LEU A 250 4.47 -6.58 -0.24
N GLY A 251 5.32 -7.58 -0.01
CA GLY A 251 6.05 -7.78 1.24
C GLY A 251 7.41 -7.08 1.30
N LYS A 252 7.72 -6.18 0.36
CA LYS A 252 8.97 -5.42 0.37
C LYS A 252 9.12 -4.66 1.69
N SER A 253 10.32 -4.73 2.28
CA SER A 253 10.69 -4.13 3.58
C SER A 253 9.87 -4.58 4.81
N ILE A 254 9.19 -5.73 4.76
CA ILE A 254 8.55 -6.29 5.98
C ILE A 254 9.54 -6.48 7.13
N VAL A 255 10.80 -6.69 6.81
CA VAL A 255 11.98 -6.62 7.68
C VAL A 255 13.06 -5.81 6.97
N SER A 256 14.10 -5.37 7.69
CA SER A 256 15.23 -4.67 7.07
C SER A 256 15.87 -5.49 5.95
N GLU A 257 16.11 -4.86 4.81
CA GLU A 257 16.83 -5.48 3.68
C GLU A 257 18.34 -5.54 3.91
N ASP A 258 18.88 -4.92 4.98
CA ASP A 258 20.26 -5.12 5.47
C ASP A 258 20.50 -6.51 6.07
N HIS A 259 19.42 -7.29 6.31
CA HIS A 259 19.57 -8.61 6.91
C HIS A 259 20.43 -9.53 6.02
N PRO A 260 21.51 -10.16 6.56
CA PRO A 260 22.50 -10.90 5.75
C PRO A 260 21.91 -12.09 4.96
N LYS A 261 20.76 -12.59 5.39
CA LYS A 261 20.03 -13.68 4.71
C LYS A 261 19.01 -13.17 3.68
N PHE A 262 18.76 -11.88 3.58
CA PHE A 262 17.92 -11.30 2.54
C PHE A 262 18.61 -11.36 1.17
N LYS A 263 17.89 -11.78 0.14
CA LYS A 263 18.43 -12.01 -1.22
C LYS A 263 17.67 -11.27 -2.32
N GLY A 264 16.77 -10.38 -1.94
CA GLY A 264 16.07 -9.50 -2.87
C GLY A 264 14.55 -9.70 -2.89
N VAL A 265 13.90 -8.96 -3.78
CA VAL A 265 12.44 -9.02 -3.98
C VAL A 265 12.15 -9.96 -5.15
N PHE A 266 11.31 -10.98 -4.87
CA PHE A 266 10.84 -11.92 -5.89
C PHE A 266 9.43 -11.59 -6.33
N ASN A 267 9.26 -11.26 -7.60
CA ASN A 267 8.00 -11.06 -8.30
C ASN A 267 8.04 -11.71 -9.70
N GLY A 268 8.48 -12.95 -9.75
CA GLY A 268 8.55 -13.75 -10.97
C GLY A 268 9.56 -13.22 -11.98
N ASN A 269 9.14 -13.11 -13.24
CA ASN A 269 10.00 -12.65 -14.33
C ASN A 269 10.40 -11.17 -14.23
N ALA A 270 9.75 -10.39 -13.38
CA ALA A 270 10.10 -9.00 -13.10
C ALA A 270 11.18 -8.86 -12.01
N SER A 271 11.62 -9.95 -11.40
CA SER A 271 12.72 -9.95 -10.43
C SER A 271 14.08 -9.76 -11.13
N PRO A 272 15.11 -9.26 -10.43
CA PRO A 272 16.50 -9.36 -10.89
C PRO A 272 16.87 -10.81 -11.22
N LYS A 273 17.74 -11.01 -12.20
CA LYS A 273 18.10 -12.35 -12.70
C LYS A 273 18.66 -13.27 -11.64
N ASP A 274 19.52 -12.75 -10.76
CA ASP A 274 20.10 -13.52 -9.65
C ASP A 274 19.04 -13.99 -8.63
N VAL A 275 18.03 -13.15 -8.35
CA VAL A 275 16.88 -13.48 -7.50
C VAL A 275 16.04 -14.58 -8.15
N GLN A 276 15.78 -14.46 -9.46
CA GLN A 276 15.08 -15.50 -10.22
C GLN A 276 15.80 -16.84 -10.17
N GLU A 277 17.11 -16.84 -10.39
CA GLU A 277 17.94 -18.04 -10.39
C GLU A 277 17.94 -18.72 -9.01
N ARG A 278 18.13 -17.95 -7.93
CA ARG A 278 18.06 -18.45 -6.54
C ARG A 278 16.71 -19.12 -6.27
N PHE A 279 15.62 -18.46 -6.66
CA PHE A 279 14.28 -19.01 -6.44
C PHE A 279 14.03 -20.28 -7.28
N LYS A 280 14.53 -20.34 -8.51
CA LYS A 280 14.43 -21.53 -9.38
C LYS A 280 15.27 -22.70 -8.87
N LEU A 281 16.49 -22.43 -8.36
CA LEU A 281 17.42 -23.44 -7.85
C LEU A 281 17.00 -24.05 -6.50
N ALA A 282 16.08 -23.43 -5.77
CA ALA A 282 15.54 -23.99 -4.55
C ALA A 282 14.66 -25.21 -4.85
N ASP A 283 14.93 -26.35 -4.18
CA ASP A 283 14.14 -27.57 -4.30
C ASP A 283 12.78 -27.43 -3.62
N LEU A 284 12.68 -26.58 -2.58
CA LEU A 284 11.44 -26.28 -1.87
C LEU A 284 11.35 -24.79 -1.56
N LYS A 285 10.28 -24.16 -2.03
CA LYS A 285 9.94 -22.76 -1.79
C LYS A 285 8.88 -22.70 -0.70
N ILE A 286 9.13 -21.97 0.39
CA ILE A 286 8.21 -21.86 1.51
C ILE A 286 7.75 -20.41 1.60
N GLY A 287 6.57 -20.13 1.03
CA GLY A 287 5.90 -18.83 1.10
C GLY A 287 5.20 -18.66 2.44
N LEU A 288 5.52 -17.57 3.13
CA LEU A 288 5.05 -17.23 4.48
C LEU A 288 4.29 -15.92 4.40
N GLY A 289 2.97 -15.98 4.38
CA GLY A 289 2.10 -14.81 4.24
C GLY A 289 2.14 -14.14 2.87
N VAL A 290 2.46 -14.90 1.83
CA VAL A 290 2.53 -14.41 0.44
C VAL A 290 1.16 -14.50 -0.22
N TRP A 291 0.73 -13.42 -0.84
CA TRP A 291 -0.42 -13.42 -1.74
C TRP A 291 0.00 -13.76 -3.16
N THR A 292 -0.70 -14.71 -3.78
CA THR A 292 -0.41 -15.17 -5.15
C THR A 292 -1.06 -14.26 -6.21
N THR A 293 -0.82 -12.96 -6.11
CA THR A 293 -1.30 -11.97 -7.09
C THR A 293 -0.45 -12.01 -8.35
N GLY A 294 -0.99 -11.54 -9.48
CA GLY A 294 -0.23 -11.44 -10.72
C GLY A 294 1.07 -10.62 -10.59
N LYS A 295 1.09 -9.61 -9.72
CA LYS A 295 2.29 -8.82 -9.44
C LYS A 295 3.35 -9.60 -8.67
N ASN A 296 2.97 -10.34 -7.62
CA ASN A 296 3.90 -11.17 -6.86
C ASN A 296 4.44 -12.35 -7.69
N LEU A 297 3.65 -12.88 -8.62
CA LEU A 297 4.02 -14.04 -9.44
C LEU A 297 4.80 -13.65 -10.70
N GLY A 298 4.51 -12.49 -11.32
CA GLY A 298 5.18 -12.01 -12.52
C GLY A 298 5.27 -13.06 -13.64
N GLY A 299 4.21 -13.87 -13.81
CA GLY A 299 4.15 -14.98 -14.76
C GLY A 299 4.84 -16.27 -14.30
N PHE A 300 5.23 -16.38 -13.03
CA PHE A 300 5.84 -17.60 -12.46
C PHE A 300 4.76 -18.52 -11.89
N ASP A 301 4.83 -19.81 -12.24
CA ASP A 301 3.93 -20.81 -11.67
C ASP A 301 4.47 -21.31 -10.31
N VAL A 302 3.66 -21.11 -9.26
CA VAL A 302 3.96 -21.55 -7.89
C VAL A 302 3.04 -22.71 -7.45
N TRP A 303 2.14 -23.16 -8.31
CA TRP A 303 1.20 -24.25 -8.03
C TRP A 303 1.85 -25.62 -8.30
N THR A 304 2.97 -25.88 -7.64
CA THR A 304 3.79 -27.08 -7.82
C THR A 304 4.01 -27.79 -6.49
N ASP A 305 4.39 -29.07 -6.54
CA ASP A 305 4.72 -29.89 -5.35
C ASP A 305 5.98 -29.39 -4.62
N SER A 306 6.76 -28.50 -5.25
CA SER A 306 7.94 -27.86 -4.67
C SER A 306 7.64 -26.53 -3.98
N THR A 307 6.36 -26.20 -3.77
CA THR A 307 5.96 -24.92 -3.13
C THR A 307 4.99 -25.16 -1.99
N VAL A 308 5.31 -24.58 -0.84
CA VAL A 308 4.43 -24.46 0.33
C VAL A 308 3.99 -23.01 0.43
N LEU A 309 2.70 -22.76 0.67
CA LEU A 309 2.16 -21.42 0.89
C LEU A 309 1.35 -21.40 2.19
N ALA A 310 1.89 -20.75 3.20
CA ALA A 310 1.22 -20.48 4.46
C ALA A 310 0.59 -19.08 4.46
N SER A 311 -0.66 -18.99 4.84
CA SER A 311 -1.44 -17.77 5.00
C SER A 311 -2.04 -17.69 6.41
N HIS A 312 -2.72 -16.59 6.71
CA HIS A 312 -3.44 -16.45 7.98
C HIS A 312 -4.61 -17.42 8.18
N THR A 313 -5.03 -18.16 7.13
CA THR A 313 -6.18 -19.09 7.18
C THR A 313 -5.80 -20.55 7.05
N GLY A 314 -4.59 -20.87 6.59
CA GLY A 314 -4.17 -22.24 6.39
C GLY A 314 -2.86 -22.37 5.62
N VAL A 315 -2.46 -23.61 5.39
CA VAL A 315 -1.21 -23.96 4.72
C VAL A 315 -1.48 -24.88 3.54
N ARG A 316 -1.07 -24.48 2.34
CA ARG A 316 -1.05 -25.33 1.15
C ARG A 316 0.31 -26.03 1.05
N ILE A 317 0.30 -27.34 0.86
CA ILE A 317 1.49 -28.18 0.69
C ILE A 317 1.28 -29.02 -0.58
N GLY A 318 1.96 -28.68 -1.67
CA GLY A 318 1.65 -29.27 -2.97
C GLY A 318 0.18 -29.05 -3.35
N ALA A 319 -0.55 -30.10 -3.67
CA ALA A 319 -1.98 -30.07 -3.95
C ALA A 319 -2.87 -30.09 -2.68
N GLY A 320 -2.29 -30.42 -1.51
CA GLY A 320 -3.02 -30.50 -0.24
C GLY A 320 -3.19 -29.16 0.44
N TYR A 321 -4.25 -29.02 1.24
CA TYR A 321 -4.53 -27.82 2.02
C TYR A 321 -4.94 -28.18 3.45
N GLU A 322 -4.21 -27.62 4.42
CA GLU A 322 -4.49 -27.74 5.86
C GLU A 322 -5.19 -26.46 6.33
N PRO A 323 -6.51 -26.49 6.55
CA PRO A 323 -7.26 -25.33 7.02
C PRO A 323 -7.06 -25.08 8.52
N ASN A 324 -7.54 -23.91 8.98
CA ASN A 324 -7.52 -23.52 10.39
C ASN A 324 -6.11 -23.52 11.03
N VAL A 325 -5.11 -23.17 10.24
CA VAL A 325 -3.74 -22.96 10.70
C VAL A 325 -3.47 -21.46 10.72
N SER A 326 -3.18 -20.89 11.89
CA SER A 326 -2.74 -19.50 11.95
C SER A 326 -1.30 -19.39 11.45
N LEU A 327 -0.99 -18.33 10.69
CA LEU A 327 0.38 -18.09 10.21
C LEU A 327 1.36 -17.97 11.38
N LYS A 328 0.95 -17.37 12.49
CA LYS A 328 1.77 -17.26 13.71
C LYS A 328 2.19 -18.62 14.26
N ASP A 329 1.22 -19.50 14.51
CA ASP A 329 1.49 -20.83 15.06
C ASP A 329 2.33 -21.66 14.08
N PHE A 330 2.05 -21.53 12.79
CA PHE A 330 2.84 -22.21 11.77
C PHE A 330 4.30 -21.77 11.77
N LEU A 331 4.60 -20.46 11.87
CA LEU A 331 5.97 -19.95 11.97
C LEU A 331 6.70 -20.51 13.18
N VAL A 332 6.05 -20.53 14.35
CA VAL A 332 6.64 -21.04 15.59
C VAL A 332 6.94 -22.54 15.49
N PHE A 333 5.97 -23.34 15.07
CA PHE A 333 6.15 -24.79 14.97
C PHE A 333 7.07 -25.19 13.81
N LEU A 334 7.08 -24.45 12.70
CA LEU A 334 8.01 -24.70 11.59
C LEU A 334 9.47 -24.48 12.03
N LYS A 335 9.73 -23.41 12.79
CA LYS A 335 11.04 -23.17 13.40
C LYS A 335 11.48 -24.37 14.23
N GLU A 336 10.63 -24.83 15.16
CA GLU A 336 10.93 -25.97 16.03
C GLU A 336 11.17 -27.26 15.25
N ALA A 337 10.32 -27.54 14.25
CA ALA A 337 10.40 -28.76 13.46
C ALA A 337 11.66 -28.80 12.57
N LEU A 338 12.03 -27.68 11.93
CA LEU A 338 13.23 -27.58 11.11
C LEU A 338 14.51 -27.71 11.94
N VAL A 339 14.56 -27.12 13.13
CA VAL A 339 15.70 -27.25 14.05
C VAL A 339 15.85 -28.69 14.56
N LYS A 340 14.75 -29.36 14.94
CA LYS A 340 14.76 -30.76 15.43
C LYS A 340 15.21 -31.75 14.36
N THR A 341 14.78 -31.57 13.13
CA THR A 341 15.11 -32.51 12.04
C THR A 341 16.56 -32.41 11.61
N LYS A 342 17.36 -31.45 12.16
CA LYS A 342 18.70 -31.13 11.67
C LYS A 342 18.72 -31.17 10.14
N ALA A 343 17.65 -30.61 9.55
CA ALA A 343 17.57 -30.48 8.11
C ALA A 343 18.87 -29.81 7.69
N GLN A 344 19.77 -30.56 7.04
CA GLN A 344 20.94 -29.97 6.44
C GLN A 344 20.39 -29.07 5.33
N VAL A 345 20.20 -27.82 5.71
CA VAL A 345 19.82 -26.79 4.78
C VAL A 345 21.10 -26.53 3.99
N TYR A 346 21.15 -27.05 2.77
CA TYR A 346 22.26 -26.79 1.88
C TYR A 346 22.15 -25.35 1.38
N HIS A 347 23.01 -24.47 1.89
CA HIS A 347 23.16 -23.08 1.44
C HIS A 347 24.05 -22.97 0.19
N MET A 348 24.04 -23.95 -0.71
CA MET A 348 24.88 -23.91 -1.88
C MET A 348 24.17 -23.20 -3.04
N TYR A 349 24.28 -21.89 -3.05
CA TYR A 349 24.15 -21.14 -4.29
C TYR A 349 25.52 -21.06 -4.98
N PRO A 350 25.57 -21.06 -6.34
CA PRO A 350 26.85 -20.99 -7.04
C PRO A 350 27.70 -19.83 -6.50
N ALA A 351 28.98 -20.11 -6.24
CA ALA A 351 29.95 -19.09 -5.91
C ALA A 351 30.01 -18.08 -7.07
N GLY A 352 29.63 -16.83 -6.82
CA GLY A 352 29.60 -15.78 -7.84
C GLY A 352 28.26 -15.05 -8.01
N LEU A 353 27.13 -15.55 -7.43
CA LEU A 353 25.96 -14.71 -7.30
C LEU A 353 26.20 -13.69 -6.17
N SER A 354 26.76 -12.54 -6.52
CA SER A 354 26.84 -11.40 -5.62
C SER A 354 25.44 -10.85 -5.35
N ASN A 355 25.24 -10.19 -4.21
CA ASN A 355 24.09 -9.28 -4.09
C ASN A 355 24.27 -8.27 -5.21
N ALA A 356 23.39 -8.32 -6.23
CA ALA A 356 23.44 -7.36 -7.31
C ALA A 356 23.05 -5.99 -6.74
N GLN A 357 24.04 -5.28 -6.20
CA GLN A 357 23.98 -3.84 -6.17
C GLN A 357 24.05 -3.42 -7.65
N PHE A 358 23.11 -2.60 -8.09
CA PHE A 358 23.20 -1.94 -9.37
C PHE A 358 24.50 -1.10 -9.37
N VAL A 359 25.58 -1.68 -9.87
CA VAL A 359 26.85 -0.97 -10.04
C VAL A 359 26.86 -0.45 -11.47
N VAL A 360 26.54 0.81 -11.62
CA VAL A 360 26.78 1.54 -12.87
C VAL A 360 28.29 1.84 -12.93
N ASN A 361 29.03 1.01 -13.67
CA ASN A 361 30.45 1.18 -13.95
C ASN A 361 30.70 2.07 -15.19
N ALA A 362 29.99 3.19 -15.35
CA ALA A 362 30.32 4.18 -16.37
C ALA A 362 31.05 5.36 -15.72
N ALA A 363 31.96 6.01 -16.44
CA ALA A 363 32.64 7.20 -15.93
C ALA A 363 31.60 8.27 -15.56
N GLU A 364 31.68 8.84 -14.37
CA GLU A 364 30.73 9.82 -13.81
C GLU A 364 30.41 10.97 -14.80
N ALA A 365 31.40 11.43 -15.56
CA ALA A 365 31.25 12.48 -16.55
C ALA A 365 30.39 12.08 -17.77
N GLU A 366 30.42 10.80 -18.20
CA GLU A 366 29.57 10.31 -19.31
C GLU A 366 28.12 10.11 -18.91
N ILE A 367 27.88 9.69 -17.66
CA ILE A 367 26.53 9.51 -17.12
C ILE A 367 25.84 10.86 -16.95
N ASN A 368 26.56 11.87 -16.46
CA ASN A 368 26.01 13.19 -16.16
C ASN A 368 25.45 13.92 -17.39
N ALA A 369 25.98 13.69 -18.58
CA ALA A 369 25.52 14.30 -19.84
C ALA A 369 24.28 13.58 -20.45
N GLN A 370 23.85 12.45 -19.87
CA GLN A 370 22.78 11.65 -20.45
C GLN A 370 21.40 12.07 -19.92
N PRO A 371 20.33 11.91 -20.73
CA PRO A 371 18.98 12.13 -20.25
C PRO A 371 18.63 11.13 -19.12
N VAL A 372 17.75 11.54 -18.24
CA VAL A 372 17.20 10.65 -17.22
C VAL A 372 16.34 9.57 -17.88
N THR A 373 16.52 8.32 -17.44
CA THR A 373 15.67 7.18 -17.76
C THR A 373 15.23 6.51 -16.47
N TYR A 374 14.19 5.65 -16.50
CA TYR A 374 13.74 4.93 -15.29
C TYR A 374 14.89 4.21 -14.59
N ASP A 375 15.71 3.47 -15.33
CA ASP A 375 16.78 2.67 -14.73
C ASP A 375 17.91 3.53 -14.18
N ARG A 376 18.33 4.58 -14.88
CA ARG A 376 19.33 5.54 -14.38
C ARG A 376 18.82 6.27 -13.15
N PHE A 377 17.57 6.73 -13.17
CA PHE A 377 16.93 7.40 -12.05
C PHE A 377 16.91 6.51 -10.81
N PHE A 378 16.32 5.31 -10.89
CA PHE A 378 16.19 4.44 -9.74
C PHE A 378 17.53 3.89 -9.25
N SER A 379 18.50 3.67 -10.14
CA SER A 379 19.87 3.33 -9.77
C SER A 379 20.51 4.43 -8.92
N ARG A 380 20.35 5.69 -9.33
CA ARG A 380 20.91 6.82 -8.57
C ARG A 380 20.15 7.09 -7.27
N ILE A 381 18.82 7.01 -7.30
CA ILE A 381 17.97 7.17 -6.13
C ILE A 381 18.27 6.11 -5.06
N ASN A 382 18.62 4.89 -5.47
CA ASN A 382 19.00 3.84 -4.53
C ASN A 382 20.13 4.26 -3.57
N SER A 383 21.08 5.07 -4.04
CA SER A 383 22.16 5.61 -3.20
C SER A 383 21.73 6.83 -2.35
N PHE A 384 20.61 7.47 -2.70
CA PHE A 384 20.05 8.60 -1.95
C PHE A 384 19.16 8.13 -0.79
N ILE A 385 18.45 7.02 -0.95
CA ILE A 385 17.56 6.48 0.07
C ILE A 385 18.36 5.89 1.23
N THR A 386 18.01 6.30 2.44
CA THR A 386 18.62 5.85 3.69
C THR A 386 17.54 5.40 4.68
N LYS A 387 17.94 4.91 5.84
CA LYS A 387 17.01 4.57 6.94
C LYS A 387 16.16 5.75 7.44
N GLU A 388 16.53 6.99 7.10
CA GLU A 388 15.76 8.19 7.47
C GLU A 388 14.57 8.44 6.54
N HIS A 389 14.44 7.65 5.47
CA HIS A 389 13.39 7.78 4.47
C HIS A 389 12.35 6.66 4.56
N VAL A 390 11.11 6.99 4.24
CA VAL A 390 10.06 6.02 3.87
C VAL A 390 9.72 6.27 2.40
N VAL A 391 9.93 5.26 1.58
CA VAL A 391 9.59 5.28 0.16
C VAL A 391 8.10 5.03 -0.02
N VAL A 392 7.44 5.87 -0.82
CA VAL A 392 6.02 5.71 -1.19
C VAL A 392 5.94 5.65 -2.71
N ALA A 393 5.58 4.48 -3.25
CA ALA A 393 5.56 4.27 -4.70
C ALA A 393 4.13 4.14 -5.23
N ASP A 394 3.84 4.89 -6.31
CA ASP A 394 2.56 4.80 -7.02
C ASP A 394 2.53 3.63 -7.98
N ALA A 395 1.33 3.18 -8.33
CA ALA A 395 1.11 2.12 -9.32
C ALA A 395 1.76 2.45 -10.68
N GLY A 396 2.01 1.43 -11.48
CA GLY A 396 2.64 1.58 -12.81
C GLY A 396 4.15 1.47 -12.79
N PHE A 397 4.82 2.21 -13.66
CA PHE A 397 6.29 2.19 -13.80
C PHE A 397 7.02 2.68 -12.55
N PRO A 398 6.52 3.67 -11.79
CA PRO A 398 7.14 4.06 -10.53
C PRO A 398 7.28 2.91 -9.52
N LEU A 399 6.23 2.08 -9.34
CA LEU A 399 6.30 0.90 -8.46
C LEU A 399 7.32 -0.12 -8.96
N LEU A 400 7.34 -0.38 -10.27
CA LEU A 400 8.24 -1.38 -10.87
C LEU A 400 9.70 -0.95 -10.80
N GLY A 401 9.99 0.34 -10.99
CA GLY A 401 11.33 0.88 -10.81
C GLY A 401 11.75 0.91 -9.34
N ALA A 402 10.87 1.35 -8.44
CA ALA A 402 11.16 1.46 -7.01
C ALA A 402 11.36 0.10 -6.30
N GLN A 403 10.89 -1.01 -6.89
CA GLN A 403 11.11 -2.34 -6.29
C GLN A 403 12.59 -2.68 -6.09
N GLY A 404 13.48 -2.13 -6.92
CA GLY A 404 14.94 -2.32 -6.86
C GLY A 404 15.64 -1.47 -5.80
N ILE A 405 14.99 -0.49 -5.20
CA ILE A 405 15.58 0.33 -4.15
C ILE A 405 15.81 -0.52 -2.90
N HIS A 406 17.01 -0.45 -2.34
CA HIS A 406 17.35 -1.10 -1.08
C HIS A 406 16.74 -0.33 0.10
N ILE A 407 16.00 -1.01 0.97
CA ILE A 407 15.29 -0.42 2.11
C ILE A 407 15.87 -0.95 3.42
N ALA A 408 16.73 -0.16 4.05
CA ALA A 408 17.37 -0.51 5.31
C ALA A 408 16.40 -0.49 6.52
N GLU A 409 15.35 0.32 6.46
CA GLU A 409 14.35 0.44 7.54
C GLU A 409 13.22 -0.58 7.35
N ALA A 410 12.89 -1.34 8.39
CA ALA A 410 11.72 -2.22 8.36
C ALA A 410 10.43 -1.38 8.19
N ASN A 411 9.52 -1.83 7.32
CA ASN A 411 8.32 -1.10 6.91
C ASN A 411 8.62 0.27 6.24
N GLY A 412 9.84 0.44 5.69
CA GLY A 412 10.27 1.65 5.00
C GLY A 412 9.77 1.78 3.55
N PHE A 413 8.89 0.88 3.08
CA PHE A 413 8.30 0.91 1.75
C PHE A 413 6.78 0.80 1.83
N VAL A 414 6.06 1.74 1.22
CA VAL A 414 4.60 1.80 1.20
C VAL A 414 4.12 1.89 -0.26
N ALA A 415 3.26 0.99 -0.66
CA ALA A 415 2.64 0.98 -1.99
C ALA A 415 1.34 0.17 -1.99
N GLN A 416 0.40 0.53 -2.87
CA GLN A 416 -0.70 -0.35 -3.25
C GLN A 416 -0.24 -1.22 -4.43
N ALA A 417 0.16 -2.45 -4.16
CA ALA A 417 0.69 -3.35 -5.19
C ALA A 417 -0.30 -4.45 -5.62
N SER A 418 -1.50 -4.47 -5.04
CA SER A 418 -2.61 -5.37 -5.41
C SER A 418 -3.81 -4.63 -5.97
N TRP A 419 -4.28 -3.56 -5.30
CA TRP A 419 -5.40 -2.74 -5.76
C TRP A 419 -5.01 -1.83 -6.92
N LEU A 420 -3.79 -1.24 -6.85
CA LEU A 420 -3.18 -0.45 -7.93
C LEU A 420 -3.97 0.82 -8.32
N SER A 421 -4.64 1.48 -7.36
CA SER A 421 -5.23 2.80 -7.61
C SER A 421 -4.13 3.82 -7.86
N ILE A 422 -4.10 4.40 -9.07
CA ILE A 422 -3.19 5.51 -9.38
C ILE A 422 -3.58 6.74 -8.55
N GLY A 423 -2.59 7.56 -8.22
CA GLY A 423 -2.77 8.70 -7.32
C GLY A 423 -2.72 8.36 -5.82
N TYR A 424 -2.49 7.08 -5.46
CA TYR A 424 -2.37 6.66 -4.06
C TYR A 424 -1.22 7.34 -3.31
N SER A 425 -0.05 7.46 -3.93
CA SER A 425 1.21 7.73 -3.24
C SER A 425 1.32 9.14 -2.65
N VAL A 426 0.79 10.14 -3.33
CA VAL A 426 0.89 11.55 -2.88
C VAL A 426 0.14 11.77 -1.56
N PRO A 427 -1.16 11.44 -1.43
CA PRO A 427 -1.85 11.54 -0.15
C PRO A 427 -1.33 10.52 0.88
N ALA A 428 -0.93 9.31 0.46
CA ALA A 428 -0.33 8.30 1.34
C ALA A 428 0.89 8.84 2.09
N ALA A 429 1.70 9.71 1.47
CA ALA A 429 2.83 10.37 2.13
C ALA A 429 2.40 11.23 3.33
N THR A 430 1.23 11.84 3.30
CA THR A 430 0.64 12.52 4.47
C THR A 430 0.41 11.54 5.63
N GLY A 431 -0.21 10.39 5.33
CA GLY A 431 -0.43 9.32 6.30
C GLY A 431 0.88 8.76 6.88
N VAL A 432 1.89 8.57 6.02
CA VAL A 432 3.24 8.17 6.42
C VAL A 432 3.85 9.18 7.40
N LYS A 433 3.81 10.47 7.09
CA LYS A 433 4.37 11.52 7.94
C LYS A 433 3.64 11.64 9.28
N CYS A 434 2.31 11.46 9.30
CA CYS A 434 1.53 11.39 10.54
C CYS A 434 1.90 10.14 11.37
N ALA A 435 2.17 9.00 10.72
CA ALA A 435 2.57 7.77 11.41
C ALA A 435 4.04 7.78 11.86
N ARG A 436 4.93 8.36 11.07
CA ARG A 436 6.39 8.41 11.27
C ARG A 436 6.90 9.84 11.09
N PRO A 437 6.62 10.75 12.03
CA PRO A 437 7.08 12.15 11.97
C PRO A 437 8.61 12.26 11.98
N ASP A 438 9.30 11.26 12.51
CA ASP A 438 10.75 11.10 12.55
C ASP A 438 11.38 10.81 11.18
N LYS A 439 10.60 10.37 10.19
CA LYS A 439 11.09 10.00 8.84
C LYS A 439 10.67 11.02 7.78
N ARG A 440 11.41 11.03 6.69
CA ARG A 440 11.05 11.82 5.51
C ARG A 440 10.40 10.92 4.46
N ALA A 441 9.20 11.25 4.02
CA ALA A 441 8.53 10.54 2.93
C ALA A 441 9.14 10.93 1.59
N VAL A 442 9.47 9.94 0.75
CA VAL A 442 9.95 10.11 -0.62
C VAL A 442 8.99 9.40 -1.55
N VAL A 443 8.29 10.17 -2.37
CA VAL A 443 7.24 9.71 -3.27
C VAL A 443 7.77 9.55 -4.68
N PHE A 444 7.45 8.42 -5.33
CA PHE A 444 7.63 8.20 -6.75
C PHE A 444 6.27 8.01 -7.39
N VAL A 445 5.90 8.91 -8.28
CA VAL A 445 4.56 8.97 -8.90
C VAL A 445 4.67 9.29 -10.38
N GLY A 446 3.90 8.61 -11.23
CA GLY A 446 3.79 8.98 -12.64
C GLY A 446 2.97 10.26 -12.81
N ASP A 447 3.17 10.94 -13.93
CA ASP A 447 2.48 12.19 -14.28
C ASP A 447 0.95 12.06 -14.23
N GLY A 448 0.36 11.06 -14.89
CA GLY A 448 -1.07 10.82 -14.84
C GLY A 448 -1.60 10.50 -13.45
N ALA A 449 -0.88 9.69 -12.67
CA ALA A 449 -1.24 9.38 -11.29
C ALA A 449 -1.16 10.63 -10.39
N PHE A 450 -0.16 11.47 -10.59
CA PHE A 450 -0.01 12.74 -9.85
C PHE A 450 -1.18 13.69 -10.13
N GLN A 451 -1.69 13.72 -11.36
CA GLN A 451 -2.84 14.55 -11.73
C GLN A 451 -4.12 14.21 -10.94
N GLU A 452 -4.28 12.97 -10.52
CA GLU A 452 -5.45 12.51 -9.74
C GLU A 452 -5.53 13.17 -8.35
N THR A 453 -4.39 13.37 -7.66
CA THR A 453 -4.34 13.65 -6.23
C THR A 453 -3.31 14.71 -5.80
N CYS A 454 -2.74 15.45 -6.73
CA CYS A 454 -1.67 16.45 -6.50
C CYS A 454 -2.01 17.48 -5.42
N GLN A 455 -3.28 17.80 -5.23
CA GLN A 455 -3.75 18.76 -4.23
C GLN A 455 -3.47 18.32 -2.78
N ALA A 456 -3.16 17.02 -2.53
CA ALA A 456 -2.73 16.55 -1.22
C ALA A 456 -1.44 17.23 -0.72
N ILE A 457 -0.62 17.80 -1.62
CA ILE A 457 0.56 18.58 -1.26
C ILE A 457 0.18 19.81 -0.43
N SER A 458 -0.98 20.43 -0.69
CA SER A 458 -1.44 21.56 0.12
C SER A 458 -1.74 21.14 1.57
N THR A 459 -2.30 19.93 1.78
CA THR A 459 -2.48 19.35 3.11
C THR A 459 -1.13 19.11 3.79
N GLN A 460 -0.16 18.57 3.09
CA GLN A 460 1.20 18.35 3.62
C GLN A 460 1.85 19.68 4.04
N ASN A 461 1.72 20.73 3.24
CA ASN A 461 2.23 22.05 3.58
C ASN A 461 1.53 22.65 4.81
N LYS A 462 0.19 22.52 4.91
CA LYS A 462 -0.58 22.94 6.09
C LYS A 462 -0.11 22.26 7.36
N LEU A 463 0.34 20.98 7.27
CA LEU A 463 0.85 20.20 8.39
C LEU A 463 2.35 20.42 8.65
N GLY A 464 3.03 21.23 7.85
CA GLY A 464 4.48 21.46 7.98
C GLY A 464 5.33 20.24 7.62
N HIS A 465 4.85 19.37 6.74
CA HIS A 465 5.60 18.21 6.27
C HIS A 465 6.74 18.61 5.32
N ASN A 466 7.72 17.75 5.17
CA ASN A 466 8.89 17.93 4.31
C ASN A 466 9.03 16.81 3.27
N THR A 467 7.92 16.37 2.69
CA THR A 467 7.86 15.31 1.69
C THR A 467 8.65 15.68 0.42
N ILE A 468 9.31 14.71 -0.19
CA ILE A 468 9.90 14.83 -1.53
C ILE A 468 9.01 14.07 -2.50
N VAL A 469 8.53 14.72 -3.55
CA VAL A 469 7.69 14.10 -4.59
C VAL A 469 8.42 14.18 -5.93
N PHE A 470 8.88 13.02 -6.44
CA PHE A 470 9.39 12.88 -7.79
C PHE A 470 8.23 12.54 -8.72
N VAL A 471 7.87 13.48 -9.60
CA VAL A 471 6.89 13.24 -10.67
C VAL A 471 7.65 12.75 -11.89
N LEU A 472 7.47 11.47 -12.20
CA LEU A 472 8.15 10.77 -13.30
C LEU A 472 7.29 10.93 -14.54
N ASP A 473 7.59 11.98 -15.33
CA ASP A 473 6.79 12.44 -16.45
C ASP A 473 7.32 11.88 -17.76
N ASN A 474 6.60 10.91 -18.32
CA ASN A 474 6.80 10.39 -19.67
C ASN A 474 5.65 10.74 -20.61
N GLU A 475 4.74 11.64 -20.19
CA GLU A 475 3.59 12.16 -20.95
C GLU A 475 2.59 11.08 -21.41
N ILE A 476 2.62 9.87 -20.82
CA ILE A 476 1.68 8.78 -21.14
C ILE A 476 1.36 7.92 -19.90
N TYR A 477 0.20 7.28 -19.91
CA TYR A 477 -0.08 6.14 -19.05
C TYR A 477 0.73 4.92 -19.52
N GLY A 478 2.05 4.94 -19.22
CA GLY A 478 3.02 4.01 -19.81
C GLY A 478 2.70 2.54 -19.57
N ILE A 479 2.23 2.16 -18.38
CA ILE A 479 1.86 0.78 -18.07
C ILE A 479 0.62 0.34 -18.86
N GLU A 480 -0.37 1.21 -19.06
CA GLU A 480 -1.56 0.92 -19.85
C GLU A 480 -1.20 0.77 -21.32
N GLN A 481 -0.36 1.68 -21.85
CA GLN A 481 0.17 1.56 -23.22
C GLN A 481 0.92 0.24 -23.41
N MET A 482 1.74 -0.17 -22.44
CA MET A 482 2.47 -1.44 -22.47
C MET A 482 1.53 -2.65 -22.51
N LEU A 483 0.41 -2.60 -21.77
CA LEU A 483 -0.53 -3.71 -21.69
C LEU A 483 -1.40 -3.86 -22.94
N VAL A 484 -1.76 -2.75 -23.58
CA VAL A 484 -2.64 -2.77 -24.76
C VAL A 484 -1.88 -2.78 -26.08
N ASN A 485 -0.74 -2.11 -26.15
CA ASN A 485 0.15 -2.11 -27.33
C ASN A 485 1.60 -1.82 -26.90
N PRO A 486 2.46 -2.84 -26.77
CA PRO A 486 3.85 -2.68 -26.35
C PRO A 486 4.79 -2.18 -27.46
N ASN A 487 4.33 -2.00 -28.71
CA ASN A 487 5.18 -1.67 -29.85
C ASN A 487 6.01 -0.39 -29.67
N PRO A 488 5.50 0.71 -29.06
CA PRO A 488 6.30 1.91 -28.83
C PRO A 488 7.55 1.68 -27.97
N PHE A 489 7.53 0.64 -27.13
CA PHE A 489 8.62 0.34 -26.20
C PHE A 489 9.65 -0.66 -26.75
N ARG A 490 9.53 -1.06 -28.03
CA ARG A 490 10.42 -2.01 -28.71
C ARG A 490 11.41 -1.29 -29.62
N GLY A 491 12.56 -1.93 -29.86
CA GLY A 491 13.57 -1.46 -30.82
C GLY A 491 14.73 -0.70 -30.18
N GLU A 492 15.76 -0.51 -30.97
CA GLU A 492 16.93 0.29 -30.62
C GLU A 492 16.62 1.78 -30.79
N GLY A 493 17.22 2.63 -29.96
CA GLY A 493 17.00 4.08 -29.99
C GLY A 493 15.75 4.58 -29.27
N LYS A 494 14.93 3.69 -28.69
CA LYS A 494 13.71 4.05 -27.93
C LYS A 494 13.93 5.02 -26.76
N ILE A 495 15.17 5.13 -26.29
CA ILE A 495 15.57 5.98 -25.16
C ILE A 495 15.99 7.38 -25.61
N ALA A 496 16.29 7.59 -26.92
CA ALA A 496 16.67 8.90 -27.43
C ALA A 496 15.43 9.75 -27.73
N TYR A 497 15.34 10.95 -27.18
CA TYR A 497 14.19 11.86 -27.40
C TYR A 497 13.91 12.12 -28.89
N GLU A 498 14.96 12.19 -29.73
CA GLU A 498 14.86 12.50 -31.14
C GLU A 498 14.48 11.29 -32.02
N GLN A 499 14.49 10.08 -31.45
CA GLN A 499 14.31 8.82 -32.18
C GLN A 499 13.09 8.01 -31.72
N GLN A 500 12.19 8.62 -30.96
CA GLN A 500 11.00 7.92 -30.45
C GLN A 500 9.98 7.69 -31.58
N ASP A 501 9.56 6.44 -31.76
CA ASP A 501 8.41 6.13 -32.63
C ASP A 501 7.11 6.32 -31.84
N LEU A 502 6.54 7.51 -31.96
CA LEU A 502 5.29 7.88 -31.28
C LEU A 502 4.04 7.48 -32.08
N ASN A 503 4.17 6.96 -33.30
CA ASN A 503 3.04 6.64 -34.17
C ASN A 503 2.16 5.50 -33.63
N ASN A 504 2.67 4.73 -32.67
CA ASN A 504 1.96 3.62 -32.04
C ASN A 504 1.48 3.91 -30.60
N VAL A 505 1.62 5.13 -30.09
CA VAL A 505 1.02 5.55 -28.81
C VAL A 505 -0.45 5.87 -29.05
N TYR A 506 -1.33 5.29 -28.27
CA TYR A 506 -2.75 5.57 -28.38
C TYR A 506 -3.12 6.90 -27.71
N PRO A 507 -3.90 7.79 -28.39
CA PRO A 507 -4.24 9.11 -27.86
C PRO A 507 -4.92 9.08 -26.47
N TYR A 508 -5.67 8.03 -26.13
CA TYR A 508 -6.30 7.91 -24.83
C TYR A 508 -5.31 7.56 -23.70
N ASN A 509 -4.09 7.19 -24.04
CA ASN A 509 -3.00 6.97 -23.09
C ASN A 509 -2.11 8.22 -22.92
N GLU A 510 -2.26 9.25 -23.73
CA GLU A 510 -1.51 10.50 -23.57
C GLU A 510 -2.08 11.28 -22.37
N THR A 511 -1.17 11.78 -21.51
CA THR A 511 -1.53 12.63 -20.38
C THR A 511 -1.56 14.11 -20.77
N HIS A 512 -2.16 14.95 -19.94
CA HIS A 512 -2.11 16.39 -20.14
C HIS A 512 -0.74 16.92 -19.68
N PRO A 513 -0.02 17.71 -20.51
CA PRO A 513 1.29 18.24 -20.15
C PRO A 513 1.17 19.37 -19.12
N TRP A 514 1.47 19.10 -17.88
CA TRP A 514 1.50 20.11 -16.81
C TRP A 514 2.93 20.51 -16.48
N LYS A 515 3.09 21.73 -15.98
CA LYS A 515 4.34 22.20 -15.40
C LYS A 515 4.39 21.82 -13.92
N TYR A 516 4.66 20.55 -13.62
CA TYR A 516 4.50 19.98 -12.28
C TYR A 516 5.31 20.72 -11.21
N ALA A 517 6.57 21.08 -11.50
CA ALA A 517 7.39 21.84 -10.56
C ALA A 517 6.80 23.21 -10.21
N LYS A 518 5.99 23.81 -11.10
CA LYS A 518 5.34 25.12 -10.86
C LYS A 518 4.11 25.03 -9.95
N LEU A 519 3.59 23.85 -9.68
CA LEU A 519 2.46 23.69 -8.76
C LEU A 519 2.80 24.06 -7.31
N VAL A 520 4.07 24.18 -6.97
CA VAL A 520 4.51 24.76 -5.69
C VAL A 520 4.10 26.23 -5.53
N ASP A 521 3.89 26.96 -6.62
CA ASP A 521 3.39 28.35 -6.60
C ASP A 521 1.93 28.41 -6.10
N VAL A 522 1.19 27.30 -6.24
CA VAL A 522 -0.20 27.14 -5.79
C VAL A 522 -0.28 26.45 -4.43
N PHE A 523 0.43 25.32 -4.27
CA PHE A 523 0.33 24.48 -3.08
C PHE A 523 1.33 24.83 -1.97
N GLY A 524 2.37 25.61 -2.29
CA GLY A 524 3.54 25.84 -1.44
C GLY A 524 4.61 24.78 -1.61
N GLY A 525 5.83 25.10 -1.19
CA GLY A 525 6.99 24.22 -1.29
C GLY A 525 8.08 24.75 -2.21
N LYS A 526 8.99 23.85 -2.66
CA LYS A 526 10.06 24.18 -3.62
C LYS A 526 9.98 23.23 -4.82
N GLY A 527 10.06 23.78 -6.03
CA GLY A 527 10.00 23.03 -7.29
C GLY A 527 11.36 22.93 -7.98
N PHE A 528 11.61 21.80 -8.62
CA PHE A 528 12.78 21.56 -9.48
C PHE A 528 12.36 20.88 -10.78
N GLU A 529 13.07 21.21 -11.87
CA GLU A 529 12.96 20.55 -13.17
C GLU A 529 14.23 19.73 -13.42
N VAL A 530 14.08 18.52 -13.94
CA VAL A 530 15.17 17.58 -14.19
C VAL A 530 14.93 16.86 -15.51
N THR A 531 15.87 16.98 -16.44
CA THR A 531 15.87 16.28 -17.74
C THR A 531 17.11 15.41 -17.89
N TYR A 532 18.25 15.89 -17.38
CA TYR A 532 19.54 15.21 -17.49
C TYR A 532 20.06 14.78 -16.11
N MET A 533 20.95 13.79 -16.10
CA MET A 533 21.48 13.21 -14.86
C MET A 533 22.28 14.21 -14.02
N HIS A 534 22.98 15.18 -14.61
CA HIS A 534 23.67 16.22 -13.84
C HIS A 534 22.70 17.12 -13.06
N GLU A 535 21.54 17.45 -13.64
CA GLU A 535 20.50 18.22 -12.95
C GLU A 535 19.90 17.42 -11.78
N LEU A 536 19.75 16.08 -11.96
CA LEU A 536 19.35 15.21 -10.86
C LEU A 536 20.36 15.25 -9.71
N GLU A 537 21.67 15.19 -10.01
CA GLU A 537 22.72 15.30 -8.99
C GLU A 537 22.66 16.62 -8.22
N GLU A 538 22.50 17.74 -8.94
CA GLU A 538 22.36 19.06 -8.32
C GLU A 538 21.15 19.13 -7.38
N VAL A 539 20.02 18.57 -7.78
CA VAL A 539 18.81 18.49 -6.95
C VAL A 539 19.05 17.61 -5.73
N LEU A 540 19.55 16.38 -5.90
CA LEU A 540 19.78 15.43 -4.81
C LEU A 540 20.75 15.99 -3.75
N THR A 541 21.73 16.79 -4.15
CA THR A 541 22.67 17.45 -3.25
C THR A 541 21.97 18.50 -2.37
N GLN A 542 20.94 19.19 -2.90
CA GLN A 542 20.21 20.25 -2.17
C GLN A 542 19.10 19.69 -1.26
N LEU A 543 18.49 18.53 -1.60
CA LEU A 543 17.33 18.00 -0.91
C LEU A 543 17.51 17.81 0.61
N PRO A 544 18.66 17.37 1.15
CA PRO A 544 18.83 17.19 2.59
C PRO A 544 18.61 18.48 3.40
N ASP A 545 18.97 19.63 2.83
CA ASP A 545 18.88 20.94 3.50
C ASP A 545 17.51 21.62 3.39
N ILE A 546 16.58 21.02 2.63
CA ILE A 546 15.24 21.58 2.41
C ILE A 546 14.25 20.98 3.41
N ALA A 547 13.75 21.79 4.34
CA ALA A 547 12.85 21.38 5.42
C ALA A 547 11.34 21.49 5.06
N ILE A 548 11.00 21.83 3.83
CA ILE A 548 9.62 21.96 3.31
C ILE A 548 9.37 20.91 2.23
N ASN A 549 8.12 20.81 1.76
CA ASN A 549 7.78 19.93 0.64
C ASN A 549 8.50 20.33 -0.64
N VAL A 550 8.86 19.32 -1.41
CA VAL A 550 9.56 19.48 -2.69
C VAL A 550 8.81 18.71 -3.78
N ILE A 551 8.62 19.34 -4.94
CA ILE A 551 8.20 18.68 -6.17
C ILE A 551 9.39 18.69 -7.13
N VAL A 552 9.85 17.52 -7.52
CA VAL A 552 10.87 17.34 -8.56
C VAL A 552 10.17 16.78 -9.81
N HIS A 553 10.05 17.60 -10.84
CA HIS A 553 9.52 17.20 -12.14
C HIS A 553 10.66 16.56 -12.95
N VAL A 554 10.57 15.26 -13.18
CA VAL A 554 11.57 14.47 -13.90
C VAL A 554 11.03 14.12 -15.27
N HIS A 555 11.61 14.73 -16.32
CA HIS A 555 11.27 14.44 -17.70
C HIS A 555 11.92 13.13 -18.15
N LEU A 556 11.10 12.22 -18.63
CA LEU A 556 11.51 10.90 -19.13
C LEU A 556 11.10 10.73 -20.61
N PRO A 557 11.88 9.99 -21.41
CA PRO A 557 11.42 9.63 -22.75
C PRO A 557 10.11 8.86 -22.72
N LYS A 558 9.14 9.19 -23.60
CA LYS A 558 7.82 8.52 -23.67
C LYS A 558 7.92 7.01 -23.79
N THR A 559 8.93 6.51 -24.48
CA THR A 559 9.11 5.08 -24.76
C THR A 559 10.11 4.39 -23.85
N ASP A 560 10.59 5.07 -22.81
CA ASP A 560 11.43 4.46 -21.78
C ASP A 560 10.59 3.61 -20.81
N ILE A 561 11.14 2.48 -20.35
CA ILE A 561 10.49 1.55 -19.42
C ILE A 561 11.50 1.03 -18.39
N PRO A 562 11.05 0.76 -17.15
CA PRO A 562 11.88 0.06 -16.18
C PRO A 562 12.32 -1.33 -16.68
N GLU A 563 13.57 -1.75 -16.45
CA GLU A 563 14.09 -3.08 -16.77
C GLU A 563 13.19 -4.19 -16.21
N ALA A 564 12.61 -3.96 -15.05
CA ALA A 564 11.72 -4.90 -14.38
C ALA A 564 10.51 -5.34 -15.21
N ILE A 565 10.10 -4.59 -16.24
CA ILE A 565 9.00 -4.97 -17.13
C ILE A 565 9.48 -5.33 -18.56
N ALA A 566 10.75 -5.15 -18.86
CA ALA A 566 11.31 -5.40 -20.21
C ALA A 566 11.10 -6.85 -20.71
N TYR A 567 10.95 -7.82 -19.78
CA TYR A 567 10.65 -9.21 -20.14
C TYR A 567 9.35 -9.37 -20.95
N LYS A 568 8.38 -8.45 -20.82
CA LYS A 568 7.13 -8.49 -21.60
C LYS A 568 7.35 -8.14 -23.06
N ASN A 569 8.39 -7.35 -23.38
CA ASN A 569 8.73 -7.00 -24.74
C ASN A 569 9.28 -8.18 -25.54
N ASN A 570 9.93 -9.15 -24.89
CA ASN A 570 10.57 -10.30 -25.53
C ASN A 570 9.58 -11.42 -25.88
N LYS A 571 8.36 -11.42 -25.37
CA LYS A 571 7.35 -12.46 -25.62
C LYS A 571 6.45 -12.20 -26.83
N ALA A 572 6.56 -11.08 -27.48
CA ALA A 572 5.59 -10.65 -28.48
C ALA A 572 5.94 -11.10 -29.92
N GLY A 573 6.38 -12.34 -30.08
CA GLY A 573 6.44 -13.00 -31.40
C GLY A 573 5.31 -13.99 -31.66
N GLU A 574 4.49 -14.33 -30.65
CA GLU A 574 3.55 -15.46 -30.75
C GLU A 574 2.06 -15.11 -30.76
N ASP A 575 1.66 -13.88 -30.38
CA ASP A 575 0.25 -13.46 -30.38
C ASP A 575 0.07 -12.07 -31.03
N GLU A 576 0.40 -11.91 -32.31
CA GLU A 576 -0.04 -10.74 -33.07
C GLU A 576 -1.54 -10.86 -33.36
N VAL A 577 -2.37 -10.25 -32.54
CA VAL A 577 -3.72 -9.85 -32.96
C VAL A 577 -3.54 -8.64 -33.87
N PRO A 578 -3.89 -8.73 -35.19
CA PRO A 578 -3.77 -7.57 -36.04
C PRO A 578 -4.75 -6.50 -35.61
N TYR A 579 -4.26 -5.41 -35.05
CA TYR A 579 -5.08 -4.24 -34.80
C TYR A 579 -5.49 -3.58 -36.12
N PRO A 580 -6.73 -3.10 -36.28
CA PRO A 580 -7.14 -2.35 -37.44
C PRO A 580 -6.30 -1.10 -37.60
N LYS A 581 -5.73 -0.91 -38.79
CA LYS A 581 -4.76 0.14 -39.13
C LYS A 581 -5.29 1.57 -39.14
N GLU A 582 -6.56 1.80 -38.78
CA GLU A 582 -7.13 3.15 -38.66
C GLU A 582 -8.05 3.25 -37.44
N PRO A 583 -7.74 4.10 -36.45
CA PRO A 583 -8.69 4.41 -35.38
C PRO A 583 -9.81 5.29 -35.94
N LYS A 584 -11.02 4.79 -35.93
CA LYS A 584 -12.24 5.58 -36.21
C LYS A 584 -12.65 6.39 -34.96
N TRP A 585 -11.80 7.27 -34.49
CA TRP A 585 -12.18 8.25 -33.47
C TRP A 585 -12.17 9.63 -34.07
N THR A 586 -13.31 10.12 -34.47
CA THR A 586 -13.54 11.54 -34.68
C THR A 586 -13.73 12.16 -33.30
N LEU A 587 -12.84 13.07 -32.93
CA LEU A 587 -13.03 13.98 -31.81
C LEU A 587 -14.37 14.70 -31.98
N CYS A 588 -15.32 14.50 -31.04
CA CYS A 588 -16.47 15.38 -30.87
C CYS A 588 -16.09 16.56 -30.00
#